data_4ac1b807b5ef2622b6544683d7e03b64
#
_entry.id   4ac1b807b5ef2622b6544683d7e03b64
#
_cell.length_a   1.000
_cell.length_b   1.000
_cell.length_c   1.000
_cell.angle_alpha   90.00
_cell.angle_beta   90.00
_cell.angle_gamma   90.00
#
_symmetry.space_group_name_H-M   'P 1'
#
loop_
_entity.id
_entity.type
_entity.pdbx_description
1 polymer ?
#
loop_
_entity_poly.entity_id
_entity_poly.type
_entity_poly.pdbx_seq_one_letter_code
_entity_poly.pdbx_strand_id
1 'polypeptide(L)'
;MPKTFIQSIVEKPWDIIVIGGGNAGVTAAITAAERFCSVLVIDTAPRDMRGGNTRHTRNLRAAHDSPTDVMTERYSFDEYWEDLMRVTKGVTNEHLAEIALRGSELLPGWLEERGVRFQSALSGTLNLGRTNAFFLGGGRAMLNSLCRYAETVGITFLYDADVTDIKMEDGFCNAIDISLGDNQYKLKFKQVITAAGGFEADLDWLAEGWGDAAKNFLVRGTPYNRGRVLKVLLDRGAQPVGAIDQCHAVAIDARAPKYDGGIASRVDAVPFAVVLNKDGKRFYDEGEDFWPKRYAIWGRLVAAQPDQIAYAIIDRDAVKRFMPSVFTPIVDDTINGLAGQLDLDPASVSATIDEFNAVCPDGPIDQMILDGKATTGLKINKTNWAAPIIKPPFYGFPLRPGITFTYMGVAVNDRAQVLMQDGKPAANLFAAGEIMAGNILGQGYLGGIGMTIGGVFGRIAGAEAARVLNR
;
A
#
# COMPACT_ATOMS: atom_id res chain seq x y z
N MET A 1 -17.80 -25.13 -3.70
CA MET A 1 -17.16 -25.80 -4.87
C MET A 1 -17.58 -27.26 -4.94
N PRO A 2 -17.64 -27.91 -6.12
CA PRO A 2 -17.93 -29.35 -6.22
C PRO A 2 -16.85 -30.19 -5.51
N LYS A 3 -17.26 -31.22 -4.77
CA LYS A 3 -16.32 -32.12 -4.04
C LYS A 3 -15.26 -32.75 -4.97
N THR A 4 -15.64 -33.09 -6.20
CA THR A 4 -14.74 -33.65 -7.22
C THR A 4 -13.63 -32.69 -7.63
N PHE A 5 -13.93 -31.39 -7.70
CA PHE A 5 -12.91 -30.36 -8.00
C PHE A 5 -11.90 -30.21 -6.87
N ILE A 6 -12.38 -30.18 -5.61
CA ILE A 6 -11.48 -30.10 -4.46
C ILE A 6 -10.57 -31.33 -4.40
N GLN A 7 -11.14 -32.52 -4.62
CA GLN A 7 -10.38 -33.77 -4.61
C GLN A 7 -9.31 -33.78 -5.70
N SER A 8 -9.60 -33.32 -6.91
CA SER A 8 -8.62 -33.21 -8.00
C SER A 8 -7.46 -32.27 -7.69
N ILE A 9 -7.70 -31.20 -6.91
CA ILE A 9 -6.65 -30.27 -6.46
C ILE A 9 -5.76 -30.92 -5.40
N VAL A 10 -6.36 -31.59 -4.42
CA VAL A 10 -5.65 -32.19 -3.28
C VAL A 10 -4.79 -33.39 -3.70
N GLU A 11 -5.28 -34.20 -4.63
CA GLU A 11 -4.58 -35.39 -5.11
C GLU A 11 -3.44 -35.09 -6.08
N LYS A 12 -3.53 -33.95 -6.79
CA LYS A 12 -2.52 -33.54 -7.79
C LYS A 12 -1.24 -33.08 -7.10
N PRO A 13 -0.06 -33.62 -7.47
CA PRO A 13 1.22 -33.03 -7.07
C PRO A 13 1.48 -31.80 -7.94
N TRP A 14 1.53 -30.63 -7.29
CA TRP A 14 1.81 -29.37 -7.95
C TRP A 14 3.32 -29.13 -8.08
N ASP A 15 3.77 -28.53 -9.16
CA ASP A 15 5.15 -28.06 -9.25
C ASP A 15 5.33 -26.87 -8.28
N ILE A 16 4.38 -25.91 -8.31
CA ILE A 16 4.44 -24.71 -7.47
C ILE A 16 3.08 -24.41 -6.85
N ILE A 17 3.07 -24.14 -5.55
CA ILE A 17 1.93 -23.53 -4.88
C ILE A 17 2.27 -22.07 -4.57
N VAL A 18 1.37 -21.16 -4.95
CA VAL A 18 1.43 -19.74 -4.63
C VAL A 18 0.36 -19.42 -3.60
N ILE A 19 0.75 -18.86 -2.45
CA ILE A 19 -0.16 -18.49 -1.37
C ILE A 19 -0.42 -16.99 -1.43
N GLY A 20 -1.64 -16.60 -1.81
CA GLY A 20 -2.09 -15.23 -2.02
C GLY A 20 -2.27 -14.88 -3.49
N GLY A 21 -3.48 -14.44 -3.84
CA GLY A 21 -3.92 -14.08 -5.20
C GLY A 21 -3.78 -12.58 -5.52
N GLY A 22 -2.93 -11.84 -4.79
CA GLY A 22 -2.62 -10.43 -5.06
C GLY A 22 -1.66 -10.23 -6.23
N ASN A 23 -1.24 -8.99 -6.47
CA ASN A 23 -0.28 -8.63 -7.54
C ASN A 23 0.96 -9.53 -7.55
N ALA A 24 1.63 -9.67 -6.42
CA ALA A 24 2.86 -10.46 -6.32
C ALA A 24 2.61 -11.95 -6.63
N GLY A 25 1.54 -12.52 -6.07
CA GLY A 25 1.23 -13.93 -6.24
C GLY A 25 0.81 -14.26 -7.68
N VAL A 26 -0.09 -13.48 -8.27
CA VAL A 26 -0.53 -13.71 -9.66
C VAL A 26 0.62 -13.50 -10.64
N THR A 27 1.48 -12.49 -10.40
CA THR A 27 2.69 -12.26 -11.20
C THR A 27 3.67 -13.42 -11.11
N ALA A 28 3.90 -13.96 -9.90
CA ALA A 28 4.75 -15.13 -9.69
C ALA A 28 4.17 -16.37 -10.37
N ALA A 29 2.87 -16.59 -10.23
CA ALA A 29 2.17 -17.72 -10.83
C ALA A 29 2.27 -17.71 -12.37
N ILE A 30 2.01 -16.55 -12.99
CA ILE A 30 2.13 -16.39 -14.45
C ILE A 30 3.56 -16.67 -14.91
N THR A 31 4.55 -16.05 -14.23
CA THR A 31 5.96 -16.20 -14.58
C THR A 31 6.42 -17.65 -14.51
N ALA A 32 5.93 -18.42 -13.53
CA ALA A 32 6.22 -19.84 -13.39
C ALA A 32 5.47 -20.70 -14.43
N ALA A 33 4.21 -20.41 -14.71
CA ALA A 33 3.39 -21.15 -15.68
C ALA A 33 3.93 -20.97 -17.12
N GLU A 34 4.40 -19.77 -17.48
CA GLU A 34 5.08 -19.49 -18.75
C GLU A 34 6.39 -20.28 -18.92
N ARG A 35 6.89 -20.92 -17.84
CA ARG A 35 8.01 -21.88 -17.81
C ARG A 35 7.52 -23.33 -17.64
N PHE A 36 6.29 -23.60 -18.04
CA PHE A 36 5.68 -24.92 -18.06
C PHE A 36 5.53 -25.60 -16.68
N CYS A 37 5.53 -24.84 -15.59
CA CYS A 37 5.20 -25.36 -14.27
C CYS A 37 3.67 -25.50 -14.10
N SER A 38 3.26 -26.58 -13.45
CA SER A 38 1.88 -26.68 -12.94
C SER A 38 1.73 -25.82 -11.68
N VAL A 39 0.83 -24.84 -11.70
CA VAL A 39 0.70 -23.84 -10.62
C VAL A 39 -0.70 -23.84 -10.03
N LEU A 40 -0.76 -23.86 -8.68
CA LEU A 40 -1.95 -23.62 -7.89
C LEU A 40 -1.80 -22.31 -7.13
N VAL A 41 -2.75 -21.39 -7.30
CA VAL A 41 -2.86 -20.18 -6.47
C VAL A 41 -3.96 -20.39 -5.43
N ILE A 42 -3.62 -20.18 -4.15
CA ILE A 42 -4.55 -20.26 -3.01
C ILE A 42 -4.84 -18.86 -2.51
N ASP A 43 -6.10 -18.50 -2.36
CA ASP A 43 -6.53 -17.23 -1.77
C ASP A 43 -7.60 -17.49 -0.71
N THR A 44 -7.43 -16.87 0.47
CA THR A 44 -8.40 -16.94 1.58
C THR A 44 -9.70 -16.20 1.26
N ALA A 45 -9.62 -15.20 0.37
CA ALA A 45 -10.78 -14.43 -0.05
C ALA A 45 -11.66 -15.22 -1.04
N PRO A 46 -12.98 -15.02 -1.04
CA PRO A 46 -13.83 -15.49 -2.11
C PRO A 46 -13.45 -14.85 -3.45
N ARG A 47 -13.81 -15.52 -4.55
CA ARG A 47 -13.44 -15.08 -5.91
C ARG A 47 -13.74 -13.61 -6.17
N ASP A 48 -14.87 -13.10 -5.72
CA ASP A 48 -15.29 -11.71 -5.96
C ASP A 48 -14.49 -10.68 -5.13
N MET A 49 -13.88 -11.14 -4.05
CA MET A 49 -13.05 -10.32 -3.14
C MET A 49 -11.56 -10.61 -3.27
N ARG A 50 -11.14 -11.48 -4.21
CA ARG A 50 -9.75 -11.89 -4.43
C ARG A 50 -8.81 -10.71 -4.62
N GLY A 51 -7.55 -10.94 -4.33
CA GLY A 51 -6.47 -10.05 -4.72
C GLY A 51 -5.95 -9.13 -3.62
N GLY A 52 -6.38 -9.33 -2.39
CA GLY A 52 -5.88 -8.57 -1.26
C GLY A 52 -5.96 -7.06 -1.47
N ASN A 53 -4.97 -6.32 -1.01
CA ASN A 53 -4.93 -4.87 -1.16
C ASN A 53 -4.61 -4.39 -2.58
N THR A 54 -4.19 -5.28 -3.48
CA THR A 54 -3.99 -4.94 -4.89
C THR A 54 -5.26 -4.37 -5.53
N ARG A 55 -6.44 -4.89 -5.18
CA ARG A 55 -7.72 -4.39 -5.71
C ARG A 55 -8.01 -2.92 -5.35
N HIS A 56 -7.37 -2.41 -4.30
CA HIS A 56 -7.53 -1.04 -3.80
C HIS A 56 -6.48 -0.07 -4.33
N THR A 57 -5.52 -0.53 -5.14
CA THR A 57 -4.51 0.33 -5.76
C THR A 57 -5.05 1.04 -7.01
N ARG A 58 -4.38 2.09 -7.43
CA ARG A 58 -4.71 2.79 -8.69
C ARG A 58 -3.54 2.91 -9.66
N ASN A 59 -2.32 2.71 -9.18
CA ASN A 59 -1.11 2.93 -9.97
C ASN A 59 0.04 2.07 -9.48
N LEU A 60 1.07 1.98 -10.29
CA LEU A 60 2.40 1.54 -9.92
C LEU A 60 3.41 2.66 -10.18
N ARG A 61 4.52 2.66 -9.44
CA ARG A 61 5.65 3.55 -9.67
C ARG A 61 6.69 2.84 -10.49
N ALA A 62 7.19 3.50 -11.55
CA ALA A 62 8.19 2.90 -12.42
C ALA A 62 9.22 3.95 -12.86
N ALA A 63 10.50 3.56 -12.85
CA ALA A 63 11.57 4.34 -13.46
C ALA A 63 11.42 4.33 -14.99
N HIS A 64 11.79 5.41 -15.65
CA HIS A 64 11.83 5.54 -17.12
C HIS A 64 12.66 6.74 -17.52
N ASP A 65 13.40 6.63 -18.63
CA ASP A 65 14.34 7.65 -19.07
C ASP A 65 13.75 8.70 -20.02
N SER A 66 12.53 8.48 -20.52
CA SER A 66 11.82 9.39 -21.40
C SER A 66 10.33 9.31 -21.14
N PRO A 67 9.53 10.33 -21.55
CA PRO A 67 8.08 10.25 -21.53
C PRO A 67 7.57 9.01 -22.28
N THR A 68 6.47 8.45 -21.75
CA THR A 68 5.75 7.33 -22.37
C THR A 68 4.28 7.73 -22.58
N ASP A 69 3.48 6.89 -23.21
CA ASP A 69 2.04 7.13 -23.38
C ASP A 69 1.29 7.22 -22.04
N VAL A 70 1.89 6.68 -20.96
CA VAL A 70 1.28 6.56 -19.64
C VAL A 70 1.99 7.35 -18.54
N MET A 71 3.17 7.94 -18.82
CA MET A 71 3.94 8.78 -17.90
C MET A 71 4.50 10.00 -18.63
N THR A 72 4.35 11.21 -18.04
CA THR A 72 4.51 12.49 -18.73
C THR A 72 5.93 12.94 -18.99
N GLU A 73 6.88 12.58 -18.14
CA GLU A 73 8.25 13.10 -18.16
C GLU A 73 9.22 11.99 -17.77
N ARG A 74 10.52 12.30 -17.79
CA ARG A 74 11.54 11.40 -17.27
C ARG A 74 11.44 11.25 -15.75
N TYR A 75 11.57 10.01 -15.25
CA TYR A 75 11.78 9.68 -13.85
C TYR A 75 12.84 8.59 -13.77
N SER A 76 14.11 9.03 -13.70
CA SER A 76 15.27 8.13 -13.77
C SER A 76 15.36 7.21 -12.56
N PHE A 77 16.18 6.15 -12.70
CA PHE A 77 16.56 5.30 -11.56
C PHE A 77 17.17 6.14 -10.43
N ASP A 78 18.09 7.06 -10.74
CA ASP A 78 18.79 7.86 -9.71
C ASP A 78 17.80 8.72 -8.91
N GLU A 79 16.85 9.38 -9.59
CA GLU A 79 15.81 10.16 -8.90
C GLU A 79 14.89 9.27 -8.07
N TYR A 80 14.54 8.08 -8.57
CA TYR A 80 13.73 7.12 -7.80
C TYR A 80 14.51 6.62 -6.57
N TRP A 81 15.80 6.38 -6.73
CA TRP A 81 16.70 6.02 -5.62
C TRP A 81 16.75 7.09 -4.56
N GLU A 82 17.01 8.35 -4.95
CA GLU A 82 17.02 9.50 -4.04
C GLU A 82 15.69 9.66 -3.30
N ASP A 83 14.57 9.54 -4.00
CA ASP A 83 13.23 9.57 -3.41
C ASP A 83 13.05 8.44 -2.37
N LEU A 84 13.51 7.22 -2.67
CA LEU A 84 13.43 6.09 -1.75
C LEU A 84 14.30 6.32 -0.51
N MET A 85 15.57 6.70 -0.70
CA MET A 85 16.52 6.95 0.40
C MET A 85 16.01 8.08 1.32
N ARG A 86 15.41 9.11 0.75
CA ARG A 86 14.82 10.21 1.50
C ARG A 86 13.63 9.75 2.38
N VAL A 87 12.68 8.97 1.85
CA VAL A 87 11.51 8.55 2.62
C VAL A 87 11.83 7.45 3.62
N THR A 88 12.76 6.55 3.30
CA THR A 88 13.23 5.50 4.21
C THR A 88 14.28 6.00 5.20
N LYS A 89 14.86 7.19 4.97
CA LYS A 89 16.02 7.73 5.71
C LYS A 89 17.18 6.73 5.73
N GLY A 90 17.39 6.00 4.64
CA GLY A 90 18.43 4.99 4.50
C GLY A 90 18.12 3.65 5.21
N VAL A 91 16.95 3.49 5.85
CA VAL A 91 16.56 2.20 6.46
C VAL A 91 15.99 1.31 5.35
N THR A 92 16.87 0.66 4.61
CA THR A 92 16.55 -0.22 3.48
C THR A 92 17.69 -1.21 3.24
N ASN A 93 17.39 -2.37 2.67
CA ASN A 93 18.40 -3.21 2.04
C ASN A 93 18.66 -2.67 0.64
N GLU A 94 19.77 -1.94 0.49
CA GLU A 94 20.10 -1.23 -0.75
C GLU A 94 20.16 -2.17 -1.96
N HIS A 95 20.71 -3.37 -1.81
CA HIS A 95 20.79 -4.34 -2.92
C HIS A 95 19.40 -4.78 -3.41
N LEU A 96 18.49 -5.12 -2.49
CA LEU A 96 17.12 -5.50 -2.86
C LEU A 96 16.31 -4.31 -3.37
N ALA A 97 16.57 -3.12 -2.83
CA ALA A 97 15.97 -1.89 -3.32
C ALA A 97 16.39 -1.59 -4.77
N GLU A 98 17.69 -1.71 -5.09
CA GLU A 98 18.18 -1.52 -6.45
C GLU A 98 17.50 -2.50 -7.43
N ILE A 99 17.39 -3.79 -7.07
CA ILE A 99 16.69 -4.79 -7.88
C ILE A 99 15.23 -4.37 -8.13
N ALA A 100 14.52 -3.91 -7.09
CA ALA A 100 13.13 -3.47 -7.22
C ALA A 100 13.00 -2.27 -8.16
N LEU A 101 13.84 -1.25 -7.99
CA LEU A 101 13.75 -0.02 -8.75
C LEU A 101 14.15 -0.22 -10.21
N ARG A 102 15.24 -0.93 -10.50
CA ARG A 102 15.62 -1.26 -11.88
C ARG A 102 14.59 -2.17 -12.55
N GLY A 103 14.08 -3.17 -11.83
CA GLY A 103 13.03 -4.05 -12.34
C GLY A 103 11.72 -3.34 -12.64
N SER A 104 11.50 -2.15 -12.07
CA SER A 104 10.28 -1.37 -12.28
C SER A 104 10.10 -0.88 -13.71
N GLU A 105 11.19 -0.62 -14.43
CA GLU A 105 11.19 -0.12 -15.81
C GLU A 105 10.43 -1.06 -16.76
N LEU A 106 10.54 -2.36 -16.50
CA LEU A 106 9.96 -3.40 -17.35
C LEU A 106 8.49 -3.74 -16.98
N LEU A 107 8.01 -3.28 -15.80
CA LEU A 107 6.69 -3.71 -15.31
C LEU A 107 5.53 -3.21 -16.16
N PRO A 108 5.46 -1.94 -16.62
CA PRO A 108 4.34 -1.46 -17.41
C PRO A 108 4.14 -2.33 -18.66
N GLY A 109 5.19 -2.52 -19.46
CA GLY A 109 5.13 -3.34 -20.69
C GLY A 109 4.78 -4.81 -20.38
N TRP A 110 5.36 -5.40 -19.34
CA TRP A 110 5.04 -6.77 -18.93
C TRP A 110 3.55 -6.94 -18.57
N LEU A 111 2.96 -5.95 -17.91
CA LEU A 111 1.54 -5.94 -17.54
C LEU A 111 0.64 -5.74 -18.77
N GLU A 112 1.02 -4.87 -19.71
CA GLU A 112 0.27 -4.63 -20.95
C GLU A 112 0.20 -5.87 -21.83
N GLU A 113 1.30 -6.58 -22.00
CA GLU A 113 1.36 -7.86 -22.72
C GLU A 113 0.38 -8.91 -22.14
N ARG A 114 -0.01 -8.77 -20.87
CA ARG A 114 -0.96 -9.67 -20.18
C ARG A 114 -2.35 -9.05 -20.02
N GLY A 115 -2.63 -8.05 -20.88
CA GLY A 115 -3.95 -7.45 -21.02
C GLY A 115 -4.34 -6.40 -19.97
N VAL A 116 -3.38 -5.95 -19.16
CA VAL A 116 -3.59 -4.78 -18.31
C VAL A 116 -3.60 -3.52 -19.18
N ARG A 117 -4.49 -2.58 -18.86
CA ARG A 117 -4.56 -1.30 -19.56
C ARG A 117 -4.25 -0.17 -18.61
N PHE A 118 -3.49 0.79 -19.08
CA PHE A 118 -3.22 2.03 -18.38
C PHE A 118 -4.05 3.18 -18.92
N GLN A 119 -4.23 4.20 -18.10
CA GLN A 119 -4.76 5.49 -18.55
C GLN A 119 -3.65 6.24 -19.27
N SER A 120 -4.02 7.07 -20.22
CA SER A 120 -3.10 8.06 -20.76
C SER A 120 -2.53 8.90 -19.63
N ALA A 121 -1.29 9.37 -19.78
CA ALA A 121 -0.61 10.14 -18.76
C ALA A 121 -1.46 11.30 -18.24
N LEU A 122 -1.66 11.35 -16.93
CA LEU A 122 -2.42 12.41 -16.28
C LEU A 122 -1.55 13.66 -16.16
N SER A 123 -1.90 14.70 -16.89
CA SER A 123 -1.35 16.04 -16.70
C SER A 123 -2.12 16.79 -15.59
N GLY A 124 -1.46 17.68 -14.89
CA GLY A 124 -2.07 18.55 -13.89
C GLY A 124 -1.78 18.15 -12.45
N THR A 125 -2.71 18.39 -11.57
CA THR A 125 -2.57 18.40 -10.12
C THR A 125 -1.66 17.31 -9.58
N LEU A 126 -0.63 17.70 -8.83
CA LEU A 126 0.21 16.85 -7.99
C LEU A 126 1.29 16.03 -8.71
N ASN A 127 1.58 16.27 -9.98
CA ASN A 127 2.71 15.65 -10.70
C ASN A 127 2.80 14.11 -10.62
N LEU A 128 1.68 13.44 -10.39
CA LEU A 128 1.59 11.99 -10.23
C LEU A 128 1.88 11.24 -11.53
N GLY A 129 1.46 11.81 -12.66
CA GLY A 129 1.64 11.20 -13.98
C GLY A 129 3.11 11.10 -14.41
N ARG A 130 4.02 11.81 -13.75
CA ARG A 130 5.46 11.75 -14.03
C ARG A 130 6.11 10.49 -13.48
N THR A 131 5.70 10.04 -12.30
CA THR A 131 6.36 8.95 -11.58
C THR A 131 5.56 7.65 -11.55
N ASN A 132 4.28 7.71 -11.92
CA ASN A 132 3.35 6.61 -11.75
C ASN A 132 2.49 6.37 -13.00
N ALA A 133 2.43 5.12 -13.44
CA ALA A 133 1.47 4.63 -14.42
C ALA A 133 0.15 4.26 -13.75
N PHE A 134 -0.97 4.81 -14.24
CA PHE A 134 -2.30 4.62 -13.65
C PHE A 134 -3.07 3.52 -14.38
N PHE A 135 -3.58 2.54 -13.64
CA PHE A 135 -4.40 1.48 -14.21
C PHE A 135 -5.76 2.00 -14.66
N LEU A 136 -6.17 1.70 -15.87
CA LEU A 136 -7.53 1.96 -16.35
C LEU A 136 -8.51 1.04 -15.60
N GLY A 137 -9.40 1.65 -14.81
CA GLY A 137 -10.31 0.92 -13.91
C GLY A 137 -9.68 0.47 -12.59
N GLY A 138 -8.47 0.97 -12.27
CA GLY A 138 -7.77 0.71 -11.00
C GLY A 138 -7.27 -0.72 -10.82
N GLY A 139 -6.83 -1.05 -9.61
CA GLY A 139 -6.23 -2.34 -9.28
C GLY A 139 -7.16 -3.53 -9.48
N ARG A 140 -8.47 -3.34 -9.30
CA ARG A 140 -9.45 -4.41 -9.55
C ARG A 140 -9.50 -4.80 -11.04
N ALA A 141 -9.47 -3.84 -11.95
CA ALA A 141 -9.45 -4.10 -13.38
C ALA A 141 -8.12 -4.74 -13.81
N MET A 142 -7.00 -4.22 -13.31
CA MET A 142 -5.67 -4.79 -13.52
C MET A 142 -5.61 -6.25 -13.07
N LEU A 143 -6.01 -6.55 -11.84
CA LEU A 143 -6.01 -7.90 -11.29
C LEU A 143 -6.92 -8.84 -12.10
N ASN A 144 -8.11 -8.39 -12.51
CA ASN A 144 -9.00 -9.19 -13.35
C ASN A 144 -8.39 -9.52 -14.71
N SER A 145 -7.60 -8.61 -15.30
CA SER A 145 -6.87 -8.89 -16.54
C SER A 145 -5.80 -9.95 -16.33
N LEU A 146 -4.98 -9.81 -15.26
CA LEU A 146 -3.97 -10.82 -14.94
C LEU A 146 -4.56 -12.18 -14.60
N CYS A 147 -5.67 -12.25 -13.85
CA CYS A 147 -6.34 -13.52 -13.56
C CYS A 147 -6.88 -14.19 -14.84
N ARG A 148 -7.48 -13.42 -15.76
CA ARG A 148 -7.90 -13.98 -17.06
C ARG A 148 -6.73 -14.53 -17.85
N TYR A 149 -5.61 -13.80 -17.92
CA TYR A 149 -4.41 -14.29 -18.57
C TYR A 149 -3.88 -15.56 -17.88
N ALA A 150 -3.82 -15.55 -16.55
CA ALA A 150 -3.40 -16.70 -15.75
C ALA A 150 -4.22 -17.98 -16.04
N GLU A 151 -5.54 -17.83 -16.20
CA GLU A 151 -6.42 -18.93 -16.59
C GLU A 151 -6.07 -19.47 -18.00
N THR A 152 -5.68 -18.60 -18.95
CA THR A 152 -5.27 -19.04 -20.31
C THR A 152 -3.96 -19.80 -20.35
N VAL A 153 -3.06 -19.56 -19.40
CA VAL A 153 -1.78 -20.28 -19.28
C VAL A 153 -1.87 -21.48 -18.31
N GLY A 154 -3.09 -21.88 -17.92
CA GLY A 154 -3.35 -23.12 -17.19
C GLY A 154 -3.18 -23.05 -15.68
N ILE A 155 -3.13 -21.84 -15.08
CA ILE A 155 -3.07 -21.66 -13.63
C ILE A 155 -4.43 -22.03 -13.01
N THR A 156 -4.38 -22.81 -11.95
CA THR A 156 -5.56 -23.17 -11.15
C THR A 156 -5.68 -22.25 -9.94
N PHE A 157 -6.87 -21.75 -9.66
CA PHE A 157 -7.17 -20.94 -8.48
C PHE A 157 -8.06 -21.68 -7.49
N LEU A 158 -7.70 -21.63 -6.22
CA LEU A 158 -8.50 -22.14 -5.10
C LEU A 158 -8.82 -20.95 -4.17
N TYR A 159 -10.07 -20.55 -4.15
CA TYR A 159 -10.60 -19.46 -3.33
C TYR A 159 -11.30 -20.00 -2.07
N ASP A 160 -11.59 -19.12 -1.10
CA ASP A 160 -12.16 -19.47 0.20
C ASP A 160 -11.32 -20.53 0.95
N ALA A 161 -9.99 -20.51 0.72
CA ALA A 161 -9.06 -21.50 1.24
C ALA A 161 -8.03 -20.85 2.16
N ASP A 162 -8.13 -21.11 3.45
CA ASP A 162 -7.17 -20.64 4.44
C ASP A 162 -5.98 -21.59 4.54
N VAL A 163 -4.77 -21.08 4.36
CA VAL A 163 -3.55 -21.81 4.74
C VAL A 163 -3.40 -21.75 6.25
N THR A 164 -3.48 -22.90 6.89
CA THR A 164 -3.46 -23.05 8.35
C THR A 164 -2.08 -23.42 8.89
N ASP A 165 -1.25 -24.11 8.10
CA ASP A 165 0.14 -24.44 8.44
C ASP A 165 0.99 -24.64 7.19
N ILE A 166 2.28 -24.34 7.29
CA ILE A 166 3.33 -24.68 6.34
C ILE A 166 4.36 -25.51 7.12
N LYS A 167 4.35 -26.81 6.92
CA LYS A 167 5.26 -27.71 7.64
C LYS A 167 6.64 -27.63 7.04
N MET A 168 7.62 -27.35 7.90
CA MET A 168 9.01 -27.20 7.52
C MET A 168 9.90 -28.10 8.37
N GLU A 169 10.91 -28.67 7.73
CA GLU A 169 11.97 -29.44 8.35
C GLU A 169 13.29 -29.05 7.70
N ASP A 170 14.28 -28.64 8.47
CA ASP A 170 15.61 -28.20 8.02
C ASP A 170 15.58 -27.20 6.83
N GLY A 171 14.68 -26.20 6.92
CA GLY A 171 14.53 -25.20 5.87
C GLY A 171 13.83 -25.68 4.59
N PHE A 172 13.25 -26.87 4.61
CA PHE A 172 12.49 -27.45 3.50
C PHE A 172 10.98 -27.54 3.85
N CYS A 173 10.13 -26.95 3.02
CA CYS A 173 8.67 -27.07 3.16
C CYS A 173 8.22 -28.41 2.58
N ASN A 174 7.60 -29.26 3.40
CA ASN A 174 7.19 -30.60 3.00
C ASN A 174 5.68 -30.79 2.90
N ALA A 175 4.87 -29.91 3.52
CA ALA A 175 3.41 -29.93 3.41
C ALA A 175 2.81 -28.54 3.66
N ILE A 176 1.67 -28.28 3.03
CA ILE A 176 0.78 -27.15 3.31
C ILE A 176 -0.56 -27.74 3.74
N ASP A 177 -0.99 -27.34 4.94
CA ASP A 177 -2.31 -27.66 5.43
C ASP A 177 -3.24 -26.47 5.13
N ILE A 178 -4.43 -26.76 4.56
CA ILE A 178 -5.43 -25.75 4.23
C ILE A 178 -6.79 -26.13 4.84
N SER A 179 -7.60 -25.12 5.15
CA SER A 179 -9.01 -25.28 5.48
C SER A 179 -9.90 -24.73 4.37
N LEU A 180 -10.98 -25.47 4.09
CA LEU A 180 -12.07 -25.07 3.19
C LEU A 180 -13.39 -25.27 3.96
N GLY A 181 -13.92 -24.22 4.57
CA GLY A 181 -14.96 -24.33 5.57
C GLY A 181 -14.47 -25.21 6.73
N ASP A 182 -15.25 -26.22 7.09
CA ASP A 182 -14.92 -27.13 8.20
C ASP A 182 -13.97 -28.28 7.83
N ASN A 183 -13.58 -28.40 6.55
CA ASN A 183 -12.74 -29.48 6.09
C ASN A 183 -11.28 -29.07 6.03
N GLN A 184 -10.40 -29.99 6.45
CA GLN A 184 -8.95 -29.83 6.39
C GLN A 184 -8.37 -30.71 5.28
N TYR A 185 -7.39 -30.16 4.55
CA TYR A 185 -6.70 -30.85 3.47
C TYR A 185 -5.22 -30.60 3.52
N LYS A 186 -4.44 -31.55 3.01
CA LYS A 186 -2.99 -31.44 2.84
C LYS A 186 -2.64 -31.45 1.36
N LEU A 187 -1.83 -30.46 0.94
CA LEU A 187 -1.42 -30.31 -0.44
C LEU A 187 0.00 -30.84 -0.66
N LYS A 188 0.24 -31.40 -1.85
CA LYS A 188 1.54 -31.89 -2.32
C LYS A 188 2.11 -30.92 -3.36
N PHE A 189 3.38 -30.59 -3.22
CA PHE A 189 4.05 -29.62 -4.09
C PHE A 189 5.58 -29.86 -4.09
N LYS A 190 6.28 -29.13 -4.96
CA LYS A 190 7.75 -29.10 -4.98
C LYS A 190 8.29 -27.75 -4.47
N GLN A 191 7.66 -26.64 -4.85
CA GLN A 191 8.06 -25.27 -4.47
C GLN A 191 6.87 -24.50 -3.91
N VAL A 192 7.13 -23.56 -3.01
CA VAL A 192 6.12 -22.66 -2.40
C VAL A 192 6.53 -21.22 -2.59
N ILE A 193 5.61 -20.39 -3.02
CA ILE A 193 5.77 -18.93 -3.08
C ILE A 193 4.73 -18.30 -2.15
N THR A 194 5.18 -17.62 -1.10
CA THR A 194 4.29 -16.89 -0.21
C THR A 194 4.16 -15.44 -0.67
N ALA A 195 2.93 -15.03 -1.01
CA ALA A 195 2.56 -13.70 -1.45
C ALA A 195 1.28 -13.23 -0.73
N ALA A 196 1.19 -13.59 0.56
CA ALA A 196 -0.03 -13.54 1.35
C ALA A 196 -0.35 -12.15 1.93
N GLY A 197 0.39 -11.11 1.56
CA GLY A 197 0.20 -9.75 2.07
C GLY A 197 0.75 -9.55 3.48
N GLY A 198 0.25 -8.52 4.16
CA GLY A 198 0.63 -8.16 5.52
C GLY A 198 -0.43 -8.55 6.55
N PHE A 199 -0.50 -7.78 7.65
CA PHE A 199 -1.41 -8.02 8.77
C PHE A 199 -2.23 -6.78 9.17
N GLU A 200 -2.39 -5.83 8.28
CA GLU A 200 -3.11 -4.57 8.54
C GLU A 200 -4.58 -4.74 8.91
N ALA A 201 -5.19 -5.90 8.62
CA ALA A 201 -6.55 -6.22 9.02
C ALA A 201 -6.63 -6.97 10.37
N ASP A 202 -5.50 -7.28 11.00
CA ASP A 202 -5.41 -7.82 12.36
C ASP A 202 -5.05 -6.71 13.34
N LEU A 203 -6.09 -6.05 13.89
CA LEU A 203 -5.89 -4.91 14.79
C LEU A 203 -5.30 -5.31 16.14
N ASP A 204 -5.49 -6.56 16.57
CA ASP A 204 -4.90 -7.07 17.81
C ASP A 204 -3.39 -7.23 17.61
N TRP A 205 -2.95 -7.74 16.47
CA TRP A 205 -1.52 -7.81 16.16
C TRP A 205 -0.92 -6.41 15.94
N LEU A 206 -1.63 -5.50 15.28
CA LEU A 206 -1.18 -4.11 15.16
C LEU A 206 -1.03 -3.43 16.52
N ALA A 207 -1.85 -3.80 17.53
CA ALA A 207 -1.76 -3.24 18.87
C ALA A 207 -0.45 -3.60 19.60
N GLU A 208 0.26 -4.67 19.21
CA GLU A 208 1.58 -4.98 19.75
C GLU A 208 2.61 -3.87 19.43
N GLY A 209 2.49 -3.20 18.27
CA GLY A 209 3.36 -2.08 17.88
C GLY A 209 2.78 -0.70 18.17
N TRP A 210 1.44 -0.54 18.07
CA TRP A 210 0.75 0.76 18.12
C TRP A 210 -0.03 0.97 19.41
N GLY A 211 -0.11 -0.03 20.30
CA GLY A 211 -0.92 0.05 21.50
C GLY A 211 -2.39 0.31 21.18
N ASP A 212 -3.07 1.04 22.08
CA ASP A 212 -4.50 1.33 21.96
C ASP A 212 -4.87 2.14 20.69
N ALA A 213 -3.93 2.85 20.09
CA ALA A 213 -4.15 3.60 18.85
C ALA A 213 -4.65 2.72 17.70
N ALA A 214 -4.23 1.44 17.64
CA ALA A 214 -4.66 0.49 16.62
C ALA A 214 -6.18 0.31 16.54
N LYS A 215 -6.90 0.44 17.66
CA LYS A 215 -8.37 0.29 17.73
C LYS A 215 -9.11 1.30 16.84
N ASN A 216 -8.52 2.48 16.65
CA ASN A 216 -9.08 3.58 15.86
C ASN A 216 -8.59 3.59 14.40
N PHE A 217 -7.73 2.65 14.00
CA PHE A 217 -7.32 2.52 12.61
C PHE A 217 -8.48 2.02 11.75
N LEU A 218 -8.62 2.62 10.58
CA LEU A 218 -9.45 2.10 9.51
C LEU A 218 -8.56 1.33 8.54
N VAL A 219 -9.03 0.19 8.07
CA VAL A 219 -8.29 -0.63 7.11
C VAL A 219 -8.69 -0.19 5.70
N ARG A 220 -7.84 0.60 5.09
CA ARG A 220 -8.00 1.01 3.69
C ARG A 220 -7.55 -0.13 2.79
N GLY A 221 -8.28 -1.22 2.85
CA GLY A 221 -7.92 -2.48 2.23
C GLY A 221 -8.89 -3.60 2.56
N THR A 222 -8.46 -4.80 2.24
CA THR A 222 -9.23 -6.02 2.42
C THR A 222 -9.29 -6.45 3.90
N PRO A 223 -10.40 -7.08 4.37
CA PRO A 223 -10.45 -7.69 5.69
C PRO A 223 -9.65 -9.01 5.79
N TYR A 224 -9.07 -9.49 4.69
CA TYR A 224 -8.43 -10.80 4.60
C TYR A 224 -6.93 -10.78 4.91
N ASN A 225 -6.24 -9.64 4.83
CA ASN A 225 -4.82 -9.50 5.16
C ASN A 225 -4.60 -9.49 6.68
N ARG A 226 -4.63 -10.68 7.29
CA ARG A 226 -4.51 -10.89 8.74
C ARG A 226 -3.19 -11.48 9.18
N GLY A 227 -2.21 -11.57 8.29
CA GLY A 227 -0.87 -12.05 8.63
C GLY A 227 -0.74 -13.52 8.99
N ARG A 228 -1.77 -14.36 8.78
CA ARG A 228 -1.75 -15.77 9.21
C ARG A 228 -0.54 -16.52 8.66
N VAL A 229 -0.28 -16.38 7.37
CA VAL A 229 0.87 -17.04 6.71
C VAL A 229 2.18 -16.47 7.24
N LEU A 230 2.27 -15.15 7.42
CA LEU A 230 3.45 -14.51 8.02
C LEU A 230 3.73 -15.08 9.42
N LYS A 231 2.70 -15.19 10.26
CA LYS A 231 2.84 -15.77 11.61
C LYS A 231 3.35 -17.20 11.56
N VAL A 232 2.77 -18.03 10.69
CA VAL A 232 3.25 -19.42 10.48
C VAL A 232 4.72 -19.45 10.09
N LEU A 233 5.15 -18.59 9.15
CA LEU A 233 6.56 -18.54 8.73
C LEU A 233 7.49 -18.12 9.86
N LEU A 234 7.13 -17.12 10.64
CA LEU A 234 7.92 -16.67 11.79
C LEU A 234 7.99 -17.77 12.86
N ASP A 235 6.89 -18.45 13.17
CA ASP A 235 6.83 -19.58 14.10
C ASP A 235 7.67 -20.78 13.62
N ARG A 236 7.88 -20.91 12.30
CA ARG A 236 8.73 -21.93 11.66
C ARG A 236 10.21 -21.51 11.49
N GLY A 237 10.59 -20.36 12.06
CA GLY A 237 11.98 -19.90 12.10
C GLY A 237 12.40 -19.10 10.86
N ALA A 238 11.47 -18.56 10.06
CA ALA A 238 11.82 -17.54 9.07
C ALA A 238 12.38 -16.29 9.78
N GLN A 239 13.40 -15.69 9.20
CA GLN A 239 14.02 -14.48 9.75
C GLN A 239 13.06 -13.28 9.57
N PRO A 240 12.66 -12.59 10.67
CA PRO A 240 11.85 -11.39 10.56
C PRO A 240 12.64 -10.22 9.98
N VAL A 241 11.94 -9.32 9.28
CA VAL A 241 12.48 -8.05 8.79
C VAL A 241 11.41 -6.97 8.88
N GLY A 242 11.84 -5.71 9.03
CA GLY A 242 10.93 -4.58 9.24
C GLY A 242 10.40 -4.50 10.68
N ALA A 243 9.92 -3.33 11.06
CA ALA A 243 9.40 -3.09 12.40
C ALA A 243 7.87 -3.18 12.43
N ILE A 244 7.34 -3.71 13.51
CA ILE A 244 5.89 -3.93 13.72
C ILE A 244 5.10 -2.62 13.76
N ASP A 245 5.72 -1.53 14.22
CA ASP A 245 5.16 -0.18 14.29
C ASP A 245 5.35 0.63 13.01
N GLN A 246 5.89 0.03 11.94
CA GLN A 246 6.08 0.68 10.66
C GLN A 246 5.04 0.20 9.65
N CYS A 247 4.40 1.15 8.99
CA CYS A 247 3.35 0.87 8.02
C CYS A 247 3.15 2.02 7.04
N HIS A 248 2.49 1.72 5.92
CA HIS A 248 1.89 2.73 5.07
C HIS A 248 0.47 3.00 5.53
N ALA A 249 0.26 4.16 6.12
CA ALA A 249 -1.04 4.65 6.51
C ALA A 249 -1.25 6.08 6.01
N VAL A 250 -2.41 6.36 5.46
CA VAL A 250 -2.79 7.67 4.93
C VAL A 250 -3.90 8.29 5.77
N ALA A 251 -4.05 9.61 5.70
CA ALA A 251 -5.23 10.25 6.26
C ALA A 251 -6.43 9.98 5.36
N ILE A 252 -7.44 9.29 5.89
CA ILE A 252 -8.71 9.04 5.22
C ILE A 252 -9.85 9.69 5.96
N ASP A 253 -10.97 9.87 5.29
CA ASP A 253 -12.17 10.40 5.95
C ASP A 253 -12.58 9.48 7.11
N ALA A 254 -12.77 10.06 8.29
CA ALA A 254 -13.08 9.31 9.51
C ALA A 254 -14.44 8.57 9.45
N ARG A 255 -15.29 8.93 8.49
CA ARG A 255 -16.59 8.28 8.23
C ARG A 255 -16.50 7.08 7.28
N ALA A 256 -15.28 6.78 6.77
CA ALA A 256 -15.05 5.61 5.94
C ALA A 256 -15.37 4.31 6.71
N PRO A 257 -15.80 3.25 6.03
CA PRO A 257 -16.05 1.97 6.67
C PRO A 257 -14.76 1.38 7.25
N LYS A 258 -14.90 0.48 8.23
CA LYS A 258 -13.76 -0.18 8.89
C LYS A 258 -12.82 -0.87 7.91
N TYR A 259 -13.37 -1.49 6.87
CA TYR A 259 -12.65 -2.17 5.80
C TYR A 259 -13.14 -1.69 4.44
N ASP A 260 -12.32 -1.90 3.40
CA ASP A 260 -12.68 -1.67 2.00
C ASP A 260 -13.05 -0.20 1.67
N GLY A 261 -12.62 0.76 2.51
CA GLY A 261 -12.85 2.18 2.28
C GLY A 261 -12.25 2.70 0.97
N GLY A 262 -11.37 1.92 0.37
CA GLY A 262 -10.80 2.16 -0.94
C GLY A 262 -9.94 3.41 -1.03
N ILE A 263 -9.50 3.69 -2.24
CA ILE A 263 -8.66 4.84 -2.56
C ILE A 263 -9.40 6.16 -2.45
N ALA A 264 -10.69 6.13 -2.70
CA ALA A 264 -11.54 7.31 -2.74
C ALA A 264 -11.83 7.92 -1.35
N SER A 265 -11.54 7.18 -0.26
CA SER A 265 -11.66 7.68 1.12
C SER A 265 -10.49 8.55 1.56
N ARG A 266 -9.37 8.59 0.80
CA ARG A 266 -8.23 9.46 1.11
C ARG A 266 -8.63 10.92 0.93
N VAL A 267 -8.23 11.77 1.88
CA VAL A 267 -8.49 13.20 1.83
C VAL A 267 -7.25 13.91 1.27
N ASP A 268 -7.36 14.40 0.03
CA ASP A 268 -6.26 15.08 -0.67
C ASP A 268 -6.24 16.61 -0.42
N ALA A 269 -7.06 17.11 0.51
CA ALA A 269 -7.11 18.51 0.89
C ALA A 269 -5.92 18.98 1.74
N VAL A 270 -5.23 18.06 2.40
CA VAL A 270 -4.19 18.33 3.41
C VAL A 270 -3.19 19.43 3.00
N PRO A 271 -2.58 19.43 1.79
CA PRO A 271 -1.60 20.45 1.41
C PRO A 271 -2.17 21.88 1.39
N PHE A 272 -3.47 22.01 1.22
CA PHE A 272 -4.17 23.30 1.11
C PHE A 272 -4.94 23.65 2.38
N ALA A 273 -4.87 22.79 3.40
CA ALA A 273 -5.60 22.93 4.65
C ALA A 273 -4.70 23.47 5.77
N VAL A 274 -5.35 23.88 6.85
CA VAL A 274 -4.80 23.84 8.20
C VAL A 274 -5.33 22.57 8.85
N VAL A 275 -4.43 21.69 9.32
CA VAL A 275 -4.82 20.41 9.92
C VAL A 275 -4.65 20.46 11.43
N LEU A 276 -5.77 20.27 12.12
CA LEU A 276 -5.88 20.37 13.57
C LEU A 276 -6.12 18.99 14.19
N ASN A 277 -5.55 18.79 15.37
CA ASN A 277 -5.92 17.66 16.23
C ASN A 277 -7.22 17.99 17.02
N LYS A 278 -7.65 17.07 17.88
CA LYS A 278 -8.87 17.26 18.71
C LYS A 278 -8.80 18.45 19.68
N ASP A 279 -7.59 18.90 20.03
CA ASP A 279 -7.39 20.08 20.89
C ASP A 279 -7.40 21.40 20.08
N GLY A 280 -7.72 21.36 18.80
CA GLY A 280 -7.72 22.53 17.90
C GLY A 280 -6.31 23.03 17.56
N LYS A 281 -5.26 22.19 17.64
CA LYS A 281 -3.86 22.58 17.42
C LYS A 281 -3.28 21.92 16.20
N ARG A 282 -2.47 22.68 15.42
CA ARG A 282 -1.64 22.13 14.35
C ARG A 282 -0.53 21.27 14.94
N PHE A 283 -0.17 20.19 14.26
CA PHE A 283 0.82 19.22 14.73
C PHE A 283 1.89 18.86 13.69
N TYR A 284 1.76 19.28 12.44
CA TYR A 284 2.74 19.04 11.40
C TYR A 284 2.69 20.12 10.30
N ASP A 285 3.71 20.16 9.44
CA ASP A 285 3.76 21.01 8.24
C ASP A 285 2.99 20.38 7.08
N GLU A 286 1.85 20.92 6.73
CA GLU A 286 1.00 20.43 5.65
C GLU A 286 1.62 20.68 4.26
N GLY A 287 2.55 21.61 4.17
CA GLY A 287 3.21 22.07 2.94
C GLY A 287 4.62 21.52 2.72
N GLU A 288 5.08 20.51 3.45
CA GLU A 288 6.48 20.04 3.46
C GLU A 288 7.00 19.62 2.07
N ASP A 289 6.20 18.96 1.25
CA ASP A 289 6.59 18.47 -0.08
C ASP A 289 5.34 18.19 -0.92
N PHE A 290 5.52 17.87 -2.19
CA PHE A 290 4.44 17.39 -3.06
C PHE A 290 3.66 16.24 -2.43
N TRP A 291 2.36 16.33 -2.47
CA TRP A 291 1.45 15.36 -1.85
C TRP A 291 1.74 13.89 -2.22
N PRO A 292 2.05 13.53 -3.49
CA PRO A 292 2.44 12.17 -3.85
C PRO A 292 3.67 11.61 -3.12
N LYS A 293 4.52 12.47 -2.63
CA LYS A 293 5.73 12.08 -1.89
C LYS A 293 5.50 12.04 -0.37
N ARG A 294 4.43 12.69 0.14
CA ARG A 294 4.21 12.88 1.59
C ARG A 294 2.89 12.34 2.14
N TYR A 295 1.87 12.11 1.32
CA TYR A 295 0.57 11.65 1.82
C TYR A 295 0.66 10.39 2.69
N ALA A 296 1.66 9.56 2.45
CA ALA A 296 1.84 8.27 3.11
C ALA A 296 2.22 8.33 4.58
N ILE A 297 2.67 9.50 5.09
CA ILE A 297 3.00 9.68 6.51
C ILE A 297 1.80 10.17 7.33
N TRP A 298 0.79 10.73 6.67
CA TRP A 298 -0.29 11.43 7.37
C TRP A 298 -1.17 10.52 8.23
N GLY A 299 -1.32 9.25 7.83
CA GLY A 299 -1.97 8.27 8.70
C GLY A 299 -1.26 8.09 10.04
N ARG A 300 0.07 8.00 10.02
CA ARG A 300 0.89 7.89 11.24
C ARG A 300 0.86 9.18 12.07
N LEU A 301 0.89 10.34 11.42
CA LEU A 301 0.79 11.63 12.10
C LEU A 301 -0.55 11.77 12.84
N VAL A 302 -1.65 11.34 12.21
CA VAL A 302 -2.98 11.31 12.84
C VAL A 302 -3.04 10.26 13.96
N ALA A 303 -2.41 9.09 13.77
CA ALA A 303 -2.34 8.04 14.80
C ALA A 303 -1.65 8.50 16.09
N ALA A 304 -0.74 9.47 15.99
CA ALA A 304 -0.04 10.06 17.14
C ALA A 304 -0.85 11.17 17.85
N GLN A 305 -2.03 11.55 17.33
CA GLN A 305 -2.85 12.60 17.94
C GLN A 305 -3.86 12.04 18.95
N PRO A 306 -4.36 12.87 19.87
CA PRO A 306 -5.43 12.48 20.80
C PRO A 306 -6.61 11.85 20.05
N ASP A 307 -7.13 10.75 20.55
CA ASP A 307 -8.21 9.93 19.98
C ASP A 307 -7.95 9.45 18.53
N GLN A 308 -6.69 9.55 18.03
CA GLN A 308 -6.28 9.21 16.67
C GLN A 308 -7.19 9.85 15.60
N ILE A 309 -7.53 11.11 15.81
CA ILE A 309 -8.37 11.91 14.91
C ILE A 309 -7.72 13.26 14.63
N ALA A 310 -7.94 13.77 13.44
CA ALA A 310 -7.56 15.12 13.04
C ALA A 310 -8.62 15.71 12.10
N TYR A 311 -8.49 16.98 11.77
CA TYR A 311 -9.47 17.70 10.96
C TYR A 311 -8.74 18.62 9.99
N ALA A 312 -8.96 18.42 8.69
CA ALA A 312 -8.46 19.32 7.67
C ALA A 312 -9.51 20.42 7.42
N ILE A 313 -9.13 21.67 7.66
CA ILE A 313 -9.98 22.84 7.48
C ILE A 313 -9.47 23.65 6.30
N ILE A 314 -10.35 23.95 5.36
CA ILE A 314 -10.08 24.78 4.17
C ILE A 314 -11.18 25.82 3.98
N ASP A 315 -10.89 26.81 3.16
CA ASP A 315 -11.89 27.76 2.68
C ASP A 315 -12.35 27.46 1.25
N ARG A 316 -13.24 28.28 0.72
CA ARG A 316 -13.82 28.14 -0.62
C ARG A 316 -12.78 28.10 -1.74
N ASP A 317 -11.68 28.83 -1.63
CA ASP A 317 -10.68 28.94 -2.69
C ASP A 317 -9.83 27.66 -2.84
N ALA A 318 -9.77 26.83 -1.81
CA ALA A 318 -9.05 25.57 -1.82
C ALA A 318 -9.82 24.39 -2.43
N VAL A 319 -11.16 24.42 -2.44
CA VAL A 319 -12.04 23.26 -2.81
C VAL A 319 -11.74 22.66 -4.17
N LYS A 320 -11.32 23.45 -5.15
CA LYS A 320 -11.03 22.98 -6.53
C LYS A 320 -9.57 22.59 -6.77
N ARG A 321 -8.72 22.61 -5.73
CA ARG A 321 -7.28 22.41 -5.87
C ARG A 321 -6.84 20.94 -5.68
N PHE A 322 -7.72 20.06 -5.26
CA PHE A 322 -7.43 18.65 -4.98
C PHE A 322 -8.54 17.73 -5.51
N MET A 323 -8.25 16.43 -5.54
CA MET A 323 -9.28 15.44 -5.91
C MET A 323 -10.41 15.44 -4.88
N PRO A 324 -11.67 15.56 -5.32
CA PRO A 324 -12.80 15.57 -4.41
C PRO A 324 -12.88 14.26 -3.61
N SER A 325 -13.21 14.37 -2.33
CA SER A 325 -13.54 13.22 -1.49
C SER A 325 -14.89 12.62 -1.91
N VAL A 326 -15.07 11.32 -1.73
CA VAL A 326 -16.39 10.65 -1.86
C VAL A 326 -17.34 11.03 -0.72
N PHE A 327 -16.80 11.52 0.39
CA PHE A 327 -17.57 12.04 1.50
C PHE A 327 -17.75 13.55 1.36
N THR A 328 -18.99 14.02 1.40
CA THR A 328 -19.27 15.45 1.40
C THR A 328 -18.61 16.13 2.61
N PRO A 329 -17.86 17.23 2.43
CA PRO A 329 -17.29 17.96 3.57
C PRO A 329 -18.38 18.47 4.51
N ILE A 330 -18.01 18.67 5.76
CA ILE A 330 -18.84 19.43 6.71
C ILE A 330 -18.65 20.89 6.38
N VAL A 331 -19.73 21.67 6.29
CA VAL A 331 -19.69 23.04 5.75
C VAL A 331 -20.37 24.01 6.71
N ASP A 332 -19.75 25.17 6.91
CA ASP A 332 -20.33 26.29 7.65
C ASP A 332 -19.83 27.64 7.10
N ASP A 333 -20.60 28.69 7.27
CA ASP A 333 -20.21 30.05 6.88
C ASP A 333 -19.28 30.73 7.89
N THR A 334 -19.05 30.10 9.05
CA THR A 334 -18.16 30.60 10.10
C THR A 334 -17.22 29.48 10.59
N ILE A 335 -15.99 29.85 11.00
CA ILE A 335 -15.05 28.92 11.65
C ILE A 335 -15.62 28.35 12.94
N ASN A 336 -16.31 29.18 13.75
CA ASN A 336 -16.91 28.73 15.00
C ASN A 336 -18.03 27.71 14.77
N GLY A 337 -18.90 27.94 13.78
CA GLY A 337 -19.97 27.03 13.42
C GLY A 337 -19.41 25.70 12.90
N LEU A 338 -18.39 25.78 12.04
CA LEU A 338 -17.68 24.57 11.53
C LEU A 338 -17.04 23.79 12.68
N ALA A 339 -16.35 24.46 13.61
CA ALA A 339 -15.75 23.82 14.78
C ALA A 339 -16.78 23.09 15.63
N GLY A 340 -17.95 23.74 15.90
CA GLY A 340 -19.05 23.10 16.62
C GLY A 340 -19.59 21.83 15.91
N GLN A 341 -19.74 21.86 14.58
CA GLN A 341 -20.17 20.68 13.79
C GLN A 341 -19.12 19.55 13.78
N LEU A 342 -17.84 19.89 14.00
CA LEU A 342 -16.73 18.93 14.09
C LEU A 342 -16.47 18.42 15.51
N ASP A 343 -17.29 18.84 16.48
CA ASP A 343 -17.11 18.52 17.92
C ASP A 343 -15.73 18.98 18.46
N LEU A 344 -15.33 20.19 18.04
CA LEU A 344 -14.12 20.89 18.48
C LEU A 344 -14.48 22.13 19.31
N ASP A 345 -13.56 22.54 20.20
CA ASP A 345 -13.71 23.83 20.90
C ASP A 345 -13.57 25.01 19.92
N PRO A 346 -14.66 25.81 19.67
CA PRO A 346 -14.60 26.88 18.69
C PRO A 346 -13.54 27.94 19.01
N ALA A 347 -13.31 28.24 20.30
CA ALA A 347 -12.33 29.23 20.70
C ALA A 347 -10.90 28.81 20.36
N SER A 348 -10.58 27.55 20.61
CA SER A 348 -9.26 26.98 20.27
C SER A 348 -9.02 26.93 18.76
N VAL A 349 -10.04 26.52 17.99
CA VAL A 349 -9.97 26.47 16.52
C VAL A 349 -9.80 27.86 15.94
N SER A 350 -10.63 28.85 16.32
CA SER A 350 -10.50 30.21 15.84
C SER A 350 -9.14 30.82 16.17
N ALA A 351 -8.67 30.67 17.40
CA ALA A 351 -7.34 31.19 17.78
C ALA A 351 -6.23 30.62 16.92
N THR A 352 -6.25 29.31 16.59
CA THR A 352 -5.25 28.66 15.74
C THR A 352 -5.35 29.12 14.28
N ILE A 353 -6.57 29.31 13.74
CA ILE A 353 -6.79 29.81 12.39
C ILE A 353 -6.37 31.28 12.29
N ASP A 354 -6.69 32.13 13.28
CA ASP A 354 -6.31 33.54 13.31
C ASP A 354 -4.78 33.71 13.40
N GLU A 355 -4.09 32.92 14.26
CA GLU A 355 -2.64 32.89 14.35
C GLU A 355 -2.00 32.50 13.01
N PHE A 356 -2.54 31.47 12.33
CA PHE A 356 -2.07 31.04 11.02
C PHE A 356 -2.28 32.14 9.95
N ASN A 357 -3.50 32.70 9.89
CA ASN A 357 -3.87 33.73 8.91
C ASN A 357 -3.00 34.98 9.02
N ALA A 358 -2.66 35.40 10.26
CA ALA A 358 -1.88 36.59 10.53
C ALA A 358 -0.46 36.58 9.95
N VAL A 359 0.08 35.40 9.63
CA VAL A 359 1.45 35.21 9.13
C VAL A 359 1.51 34.58 7.73
N CYS A 360 0.36 34.41 7.08
CA CYS A 360 0.31 33.95 5.69
C CYS A 360 0.85 35.02 4.75
N PRO A 361 1.72 34.67 3.79
CA PRO A 361 2.20 35.62 2.79
C PRO A 361 1.07 35.99 1.79
N ASP A 362 1.14 37.21 1.26
CA ASP A 362 0.21 37.68 0.24
C ASP A 362 0.35 36.98 -1.10
N GLY A 363 -0.69 37.02 -1.92
CA GLY A 363 -0.73 36.58 -3.31
C GLY A 363 -1.14 35.12 -3.49
N PRO A 364 -1.34 34.67 -4.74
CA PRO A 364 -1.81 33.31 -5.04
C PRO A 364 -0.74 32.27 -4.77
N ILE A 365 -1.14 31.06 -4.41
CA ILE A 365 -0.30 29.89 -4.34
C ILE A 365 -0.19 29.22 -5.72
N ASP A 366 0.99 28.61 -6.02
CA ASP A 366 1.18 27.77 -7.21
C ASP A 366 1.38 26.31 -6.79
N GLN A 367 0.33 25.51 -6.97
CA GLN A 367 0.32 24.09 -6.60
C GLN A 367 1.16 23.19 -7.53
N MET A 368 1.68 23.74 -8.64
CA MET A 368 2.47 22.98 -9.62
C MET A 368 3.96 22.91 -9.24
N ILE A 369 4.39 23.75 -8.34
CA ILE A 369 5.76 23.83 -7.82
C ILE A 369 5.76 23.85 -6.29
N LEU A 370 6.92 23.61 -5.68
CA LEU A 370 7.17 23.98 -4.29
C LEU A 370 7.37 25.51 -4.30
N ASP A 371 6.30 26.25 -4.04
CA ASP A 371 6.21 27.69 -4.29
C ASP A 371 6.92 28.55 -3.22
N GLY A 372 7.38 27.92 -2.14
CA GLY A 372 8.06 28.61 -1.04
C GLY A 372 7.18 29.62 -0.27
N LYS A 373 5.86 29.63 -0.52
CA LYS A 373 4.93 30.45 0.25
C LYS A 373 4.76 29.86 1.63
N ALA A 374 5.61 30.31 2.53
CA ALA A 374 5.74 29.78 3.87
C ALA A 374 5.21 30.75 4.92
N THR A 375 4.66 30.22 6.01
CA THR A 375 4.42 31.00 7.23
C THR A 375 5.74 31.14 8.02
N THR A 376 5.84 32.17 8.83
CA THR A 376 7.01 32.41 9.70
C THR A 376 6.56 32.79 11.10
N GLY A 377 7.29 32.31 12.12
CA GLY A 377 7.00 32.68 13.53
C GLY A 377 5.99 31.77 14.23
N LEU A 378 5.42 30.78 13.55
CA LEU A 378 4.59 29.77 14.19
C LEU A 378 5.42 28.69 14.87
N LYS A 379 4.88 28.00 15.86
CA LYS A 379 5.49 26.80 16.44
C LYS A 379 5.81 25.74 15.37
N ILE A 380 4.91 25.61 14.38
CA ILE A 380 5.07 24.76 13.20
C ILE A 380 4.76 25.64 12.00
N ASN A 381 5.76 26.00 11.24
CA ASN A 381 5.57 26.74 10.00
C ASN A 381 5.06 25.81 8.90
N LYS A 382 4.27 26.35 7.99
CA LYS A 382 3.90 25.69 6.73
C LYS A 382 4.87 26.18 5.65
N THR A 383 5.56 25.27 4.98
CA THR A 383 6.70 25.62 4.10
C THR A 383 6.31 25.96 2.67
N ASN A 384 5.19 25.46 2.18
CA ASN A 384 4.66 25.78 0.85
C ASN A 384 3.15 25.95 0.91
N TRP A 385 2.60 26.64 -0.08
CA TRP A 385 1.15 26.82 -0.30
C TRP A 385 0.41 27.41 0.90
N ALA A 386 1.07 28.21 1.71
CA ALA A 386 0.42 28.91 2.80
C ALA A 386 -0.51 29.99 2.24
N ALA A 387 -1.80 29.84 2.47
CA ALA A 387 -2.84 30.78 2.11
C ALA A 387 -3.81 30.95 3.30
N PRO A 388 -4.28 32.18 3.57
CA PRO A 388 -5.19 32.40 4.68
C PRO A 388 -6.55 31.75 4.45
N ILE A 389 -7.13 31.22 5.51
CA ILE A 389 -8.47 30.61 5.53
C ILE A 389 -9.47 31.68 5.97
N ILE A 390 -10.01 32.46 5.02
CA ILE A 390 -10.82 33.65 5.31
C ILE A 390 -12.10 33.76 4.46
N LYS A 391 -12.28 32.92 3.43
CA LYS A 391 -13.38 33.05 2.47
C LYS A 391 -14.45 31.97 2.70
N PRO A 392 -15.61 32.34 3.27
CA PRO A 392 -16.70 31.39 3.45
C PRO A 392 -17.29 30.92 2.10
N PRO A 393 -17.98 29.76 2.08
CA PRO A 393 -18.09 28.82 3.19
C PRO A 393 -16.76 28.10 3.49
N PHE A 394 -16.62 27.68 4.75
CA PHE A 394 -15.50 26.87 5.23
C PHE A 394 -15.88 25.39 5.20
N TYR A 395 -14.88 24.53 4.98
CA TYR A 395 -15.07 23.10 4.80
C TYR A 395 -14.17 22.32 5.75
N GLY A 396 -14.75 21.34 6.44
CA GLY A 396 -14.06 20.45 7.36
C GLY A 396 -14.11 18.98 6.92
N PHE A 397 -12.96 18.30 7.01
CA PHE A 397 -12.83 16.88 6.74
C PHE A 397 -12.26 16.19 7.99
N PRO A 398 -13.05 15.37 8.70
CA PRO A 398 -12.52 14.56 9.78
C PRO A 398 -11.61 13.45 9.23
N LEU A 399 -10.44 13.24 9.86
CA LEU A 399 -9.40 12.36 9.39
C LEU A 399 -9.12 11.26 10.41
N ARG A 400 -8.97 10.02 9.95
CA ARG A 400 -8.47 8.90 10.73
C ARG A 400 -7.30 8.23 10.00
N PRO A 401 -6.44 7.45 10.73
CA PRO A 401 -5.44 6.62 10.09
C PRO A 401 -6.09 5.54 9.23
N GLY A 402 -5.80 5.53 7.94
CA GLY A 402 -6.21 4.50 7.01
C GLY A 402 -5.01 3.63 6.65
N ILE A 403 -4.84 2.49 7.33
CA ILE A 403 -3.72 1.59 7.09
C ILE A 403 -3.96 0.75 5.84
N THR A 404 -2.91 0.56 5.03
CA THR A 404 -2.99 -0.19 3.77
C THR A 404 -1.91 -1.24 3.63
N PHE A 405 -0.80 -1.14 4.39
CA PHE A 405 0.41 -1.90 4.13
C PHE A 405 1.29 -1.93 5.38
N THR A 406 1.64 -3.11 5.85
CA THR A 406 2.57 -3.32 6.97
C THR A 406 3.97 -3.61 6.46
N TYR A 407 5.01 -3.27 7.25
CA TYR A 407 6.39 -3.50 6.79
C TYR A 407 7.03 -4.71 7.42
N MET A 408 6.60 -5.11 8.61
CA MET A 408 7.10 -6.35 9.20
C MET A 408 6.72 -7.54 8.32
N GLY A 409 7.72 -8.37 8.02
CA GLY A 409 7.60 -9.52 7.13
C GLY A 409 8.77 -10.47 7.30
N VAL A 410 9.10 -11.23 6.25
CA VAL A 410 10.22 -12.16 6.23
C VAL A 410 11.38 -11.62 5.41
N ALA A 411 12.62 -11.87 5.86
CA ALA A 411 13.81 -11.57 5.10
C ALA A 411 13.93 -12.48 3.88
N VAL A 412 14.41 -11.92 2.76
CA VAL A 412 14.68 -12.67 1.53
C VAL A 412 16.05 -12.31 0.96
N ASN A 413 16.59 -13.20 0.10
CA ASN A 413 17.74 -12.89 -0.73
C ASN A 413 17.32 -12.32 -2.11
N ASP A 414 18.29 -12.05 -2.98
CA ASP A 414 18.11 -11.55 -4.35
C ASP A 414 17.32 -12.48 -5.29
N ARG A 415 17.18 -13.75 -4.92
CA ARG A 415 16.37 -14.77 -5.60
C ARG A 415 14.97 -14.92 -5.01
N ALA A 416 14.56 -14.00 -4.12
CA ALA A 416 13.33 -14.06 -3.38
C ALA A 416 13.15 -15.30 -2.48
N GLN A 417 14.22 -16.06 -2.19
CA GLN A 417 14.20 -17.17 -1.22
C GLN A 417 14.09 -16.60 0.20
N VAL A 418 13.20 -17.16 1.01
CA VAL A 418 13.07 -16.80 2.42
C VAL A 418 14.33 -17.18 3.18
N LEU A 419 14.87 -16.25 3.96
CA LEU A 419 15.98 -16.51 4.87
C LEU A 419 15.46 -17.05 6.21
N MET A 420 16.14 -18.09 6.72
CA MET A 420 15.87 -18.64 8.04
C MET A 420 16.69 -17.91 9.10
N GLN A 421 16.36 -18.09 10.38
CA GLN A 421 17.05 -17.41 11.50
C GLN A 421 18.55 -17.74 11.57
N ASP A 422 19.00 -18.85 10.99
CA ASP A 422 20.42 -19.19 10.86
C ASP A 422 21.12 -18.49 9.67
N GLY A 423 20.40 -17.60 8.96
CA GLY A 423 20.87 -16.84 7.81
C GLY A 423 20.91 -17.63 6.49
N LYS A 424 20.54 -18.91 6.49
CA LYS A 424 20.49 -19.70 5.25
C LYS A 424 19.17 -19.51 4.51
N PRO A 425 19.19 -19.56 3.17
CA PRO A 425 17.96 -19.55 2.39
C PRO A 425 17.22 -20.88 2.56
N ALA A 426 15.89 -20.80 2.70
CA ALA A 426 15.03 -21.97 2.62
C ALA A 426 15.13 -22.63 1.24
N ALA A 427 15.13 -23.96 1.21
CA ALA A 427 15.45 -24.71 -0.01
C ALA A 427 14.37 -24.60 -1.11
N ASN A 428 13.10 -24.52 -0.72
CA ASN A 428 11.96 -24.50 -1.63
C ASN A 428 10.86 -23.49 -1.25
N LEU A 429 11.23 -22.43 -0.50
CA LEU A 429 10.29 -21.40 -0.05
C LEU A 429 10.75 -20.02 -0.52
N PHE A 430 9.85 -19.32 -1.21
CA PHE A 430 10.05 -17.98 -1.72
C PHE A 430 9.01 -17.01 -1.13
N ALA A 431 9.32 -15.72 -1.11
CA ALA A 431 8.37 -14.70 -0.70
C ALA A 431 8.40 -13.49 -1.64
N ALA A 432 7.23 -12.92 -1.91
CA ALA A 432 7.10 -11.76 -2.79
C ALA A 432 5.98 -10.82 -2.33
N GLY A 433 6.16 -9.53 -2.58
CA GLY A 433 5.17 -8.50 -2.26
C GLY A 433 5.26 -8.02 -0.83
N GLU A 434 4.11 -7.69 -0.23
CA GLU A 434 4.06 -7.05 1.07
C GLU A 434 4.73 -7.89 2.18
N ILE A 435 4.55 -9.20 2.16
CA ILE A 435 5.13 -10.12 3.14
C ILE A 435 6.67 -10.05 3.24
N MET A 436 7.36 -9.47 2.23
CA MET A 436 8.81 -9.28 2.24
C MET A 436 9.21 -7.80 2.12
N ALA A 437 8.25 -6.88 2.07
CA ALA A 437 8.52 -5.48 1.75
C ALA A 437 9.38 -4.76 2.78
N GLY A 438 9.42 -5.22 4.02
CA GLY A 438 10.31 -4.69 5.07
C GLY A 438 11.79 -4.76 4.76
N ASN A 439 12.21 -5.60 3.81
CA ASN A 439 13.58 -5.59 3.29
C ASN A 439 13.90 -4.25 2.57
N ILE A 440 12.91 -3.60 1.97
CA ILE A 440 13.07 -2.37 1.17
C ILE A 440 12.50 -1.16 1.90
N LEU A 441 11.37 -1.33 2.59
CA LEU A 441 10.65 -0.28 3.29
C LEU A 441 10.84 -0.45 4.80
N GLY A 442 11.95 0.02 5.34
CA GLY A 442 12.16 0.06 6.78
C GLY A 442 11.30 1.12 7.46
N GLN A 443 11.04 2.23 6.75
CA GLN A 443 10.08 3.28 7.11
C GLN A 443 9.71 4.10 5.87
N GLY A 444 8.71 4.96 5.99
CA GLY A 444 8.27 5.82 4.89
C GLY A 444 7.63 5.04 3.74
N TYR A 445 7.16 5.74 2.72
CA TYR A 445 6.53 5.12 1.54
C TYR A 445 6.53 6.07 0.34
N LEU A 446 6.70 5.53 -0.84
CA LEU A 446 6.46 6.23 -2.10
C LEU A 446 5.19 5.66 -2.76
N GLY A 447 4.28 6.53 -3.21
CA GLY A 447 3.06 6.08 -3.88
C GLY A 447 3.35 5.12 -5.04
N GLY A 448 2.75 3.93 -5.00
CA GLY A 448 2.90 2.91 -6.03
C GLY A 448 4.07 1.92 -5.83
N ILE A 449 5.01 2.18 -4.91
CA ILE A 449 6.18 1.30 -4.70
C ILE A 449 5.80 -0.12 -4.25
N GLY A 450 4.73 -0.28 -3.47
CA GLY A 450 4.26 -1.63 -3.08
C GLY A 450 3.86 -2.49 -4.28
N MET A 451 3.30 -1.87 -5.33
CA MET A 451 3.01 -2.55 -6.58
C MET A 451 4.29 -2.91 -7.34
N THR A 452 5.29 -2.03 -7.32
CA THR A 452 6.61 -2.28 -7.88
C THR A 452 7.29 -3.47 -7.21
N ILE A 453 7.40 -3.46 -5.88
CA ILE A 453 7.99 -4.56 -5.11
C ILE A 453 7.26 -5.87 -5.42
N GLY A 454 5.93 -5.86 -5.40
CA GLY A 454 5.13 -7.05 -5.68
C GLY A 454 5.31 -7.59 -7.09
N GLY A 455 5.35 -6.72 -8.10
CA GLY A 455 5.53 -7.11 -9.50
C GLY A 455 6.95 -7.64 -9.78
N VAL A 456 7.98 -6.94 -9.30
CA VAL A 456 9.38 -7.33 -9.54
C VAL A 456 9.71 -8.63 -8.80
N PHE A 457 9.50 -8.68 -7.48
CA PHE A 457 9.83 -9.88 -6.71
C PHE A 457 8.86 -11.03 -6.99
N GLY A 458 7.62 -10.78 -7.41
CA GLY A 458 6.75 -11.82 -7.94
C GLY A 458 7.35 -12.51 -9.17
N ARG A 459 7.86 -11.72 -10.13
CA ARG A 459 8.54 -12.28 -11.30
C ARG A 459 9.81 -13.05 -10.93
N ILE A 460 10.62 -12.53 -10.02
CA ILE A 460 11.83 -13.21 -9.54
C ILE A 460 11.47 -14.52 -8.86
N ALA A 461 10.54 -14.52 -7.92
CA ALA A 461 10.12 -15.73 -7.20
C ALA A 461 9.57 -16.80 -8.14
N GLY A 462 8.73 -16.43 -9.12
CA GLY A 462 8.18 -17.34 -10.11
C GLY A 462 9.26 -17.94 -11.00
N ALA A 463 10.20 -17.11 -11.46
CA ALA A 463 11.32 -17.54 -12.31
C ALA A 463 12.28 -18.48 -11.56
N GLU A 464 12.66 -18.13 -10.32
CA GLU A 464 13.60 -18.91 -9.52
C GLU A 464 12.99 -20.23 -9.05
N ALA A 465 11.71 -20.24 -8.64
CA ALA A 465 11.00 -21.48 -8.30
C ALA A 465 10.94 -22.44 -9.50
N ALA A 466 10.71 -21.94 -10.72
CA ALA A 466 10.75 -22.75 -11.93
C ALA A 466 12.17 -23.22 -12.25
N ARG A 467 13.19 -22.35 -12.13
CA ARG A 467 14.60 -22.70 -12.38
C ARG A 467 15.09 -23.84 -11.50
N VAL A 468 14.71 -23.86 -10.23
CA VAL A 468 15.06 -24.95 -9.30
C VAL A 468 14.45 -26.29 -9.77
N LEU A 469 13.35 -26.26 -10.51
CA LEU A 469 12.73 -27.44 -11.12
C LEU A 469 13.30 -27.80 -12.50
N ASN A 470 14.37 -27.14 -12.96
CA ASN A 470 14.95 -27.25 -14.29
C ASN A 470 13.95 -26.94 -15.42
N ARG A 471 13.14 -25.90 -15.23
CA ARG A 471 12.13 -25.40 -16.17
C ARG A 471 12.49 -24.02 -16.70
#